data_83404a3f318e44ebf3f7a845bafd0812
#
_entry.id   83404a3f318e44ebf3f7a845bafd0812
#
_cell.length_a   1.000
_cell.length_b   1.000
_cell.length_c   1.000
_cell.angle_alpha   90.00
_cell.angle_beta   90.00
_cell.angle_gamma   90.00
#
_symmetry.space_group_name_H-M   'P 1'
#
loop_
_entity.id
_entity.type
_entity.pdbx_description
1 polymer ?
#
loop_
_entity_poly.entity_id
_entity_poly.type
_entity_poly.pdbx_seq_one_letter_code
_entity_poly.pdbx_strand_id
1 'polypeptide(L)'
;MRLCIIAGCVPEPDARQMPGAVTYRVESLTDGLAELRAQRCDCIVTPETIGEAASVSCLDVARVARGYGIGCVIVTEHGCDGPHGASCMLPGGDLAASVERAMVARGR
;
A
#
# COMPACT_ATOMS: atom_id res chain seq x y z
N MET A 1 12.49 6.80 -5.52
CA MET A 1 11.53 5.79 -5.05
C MET A 1 10.27 5.85 -5.89
N ARG A 2 9.72 4.71 -6.22
CA ARG A 2 8.44 4.62 -6.96
C ARG A 2 7.35 4.14 -6.00
N LEU A 3 6.27 4.90 -5.94
CA LEU A 3 5.14 4.64 -5.04
C LEU A 3 3.88 4.37 -5.88
N CYS A 4 3.34 3.17 -5.74
CA CYS A 4 2.10 2.78 -6.39
C CYS A 4 0.92 2.98 -5.43
N ILE A 5 -0.10 3.70 -5.86
CA ILE A 5 -1.31 3.93 -5.06
C ILE A 5 -2.50 3.26 -5.75
N ILE A 6 -3.14 2.34 -5.03
CA ILE A 6 -4.35 1.69 -5.51
C ILE A 6 -5.54 2.61 -5.23
N ALA A 7 -6.38 2.85 -6.24
CA ALA A 7 -7.58 3.66 -6.10
C ALA A 7 -8.56 3.04 -5.09
N GLY A 8 -9.37 3.88 -4.46
CA GLY A 8 -10.36 3.45 -3.47
C GLY A 8 -10.06 3.83 -2.03
N CYS A 9 -8.89 4.41 -1.75
CA CYS A 9 -8.62 5.01 -0.45
C CYS A 9 -9.49 6.26 -0.27
N VAL A 10 -10.11 6.42 0.89
CA VAL A 10 -10.97 7.58 1.16
C VAL A 10 -10.56 8.22 2.51
N PRO A 11 -10.07 9.46 2.52
CA PRO A 11 -9.59 10.22 1.35
C PRO A 11 -8.32 9.60 0.75
N GLU A 12 -8.08 9.88 -0.52
CA GLU A 12 -6.87 9.37 -1.15
C GLU A 12 -5.61 10.01 -0.54
N PRO A 13 -4.54 9.21 -0.36
CA PRO A 13 -3.27 9.76 0.10
C PRO A 13 -2.77 10.87 -0.84
N ASP A 14 -2.27 11.94 -0.26
CA ASP A 14 -1.77 13.08 -1.03
C ASP A 14 -0.33 12.80 -1.50
N ALA A 15 -0.18 12.62 -2.81
CA ALA A 15 1.12 12.37 -3.42
C ALA A 15 2.14 13.50 -3.15
N ARG A 16 1.67 14.72 -2.85
CA ARG A 16 2.54 15.86 -2.52
C ARG A 16 3.26 15.68 -1.18
N GLN A 17 2.80 14.75 -0.34
CA GLN A 17 3.50 14.42 0.91
C GLN A 17 4.79 13.63 0.68
N MET A 18 5.06 13.22 -0.55
CA MET A 18 6.23 12.41 -0.90
C MET A 18 7.11 13.13 -1.94
N PRO A 19 7.74 14.26 -1.56
CA PRO A 19 8.63 14.97 -2.47
C PRO A 19 9.81 14.07 -2.86
N GLY A 20 10.14 14.05 -4.13
CA GLY A 20 11.22 13.20 -4.65
C GLY A 20 10.80 11.78 -4.98
N ALA A 21 9.58 11.37 -4.67
CA ALA A 21 9.04 10.08 -5.08
C ALA A 21 8.27 10.20 -6.38
N VAL A 22 8.39 9.19 -7.25
CA VAL A 22 7.54 9.05 -8.42
C VAL A 22 6.29 8.30 -7.99
N THR A 23 5.14 8.98 -7.99
CA THR A 23 3.85 8.38 -7.61
C THR A 23 3.03 8.10 -8.84
N TYR A 24 2.36 6.96 -8.86
CA TYR A 24 1.42 6.61 -9.92
C TYR A 24 0.27 5.79 -9.34
N ARG A 25 -0.84 5.74 -10.06
CA ARG A 25 -2.06 5.07 -9.62
C ARG A 25 -2.42 3.89 -10.48
N VAL A 26 -3.05 2.91 -9.84
CA VAL A 26 -3.70 1.79 -10.51
C VAL A 26 -5.15 1.72 -10.04
N GLU A 27 -6.02 1.15 -10.85
CA GLU A 27 -7.47 1.21 -10.65
C GLU A 27 -8.01 0.15 -9.68
N SER A 28 -7.27 -0.96 -9.50
CA SER A 28 -7.78 -2.08 -8.70
C SER A 28 -6.66 -2.79 -7.96
N LEU A 29 -7.05 -3.64 -6.99
CA LEU A 29 -6.10 -4.48 -6.28
C LEU A 29 -5.43 -5.48 -7.22
N THR A 30 -6.15 -5.99 -8.22
CA THR A 30 -5.59 -6.89 -9.23
C THR A 30 -4.48 -6.19 -10.01
N ASP A 31 -4.69 -4.93 -10.41
CA ASP A 31 -3.66 -4.14 -11.08
C ASP A 31 -2.47 -3.89 -10.15
N GLY A 32 -2.73 -3.65 -8.88
CA GLY A 32 -1.68 -3.51 -7.86
C GLY A 32 -0.84 -4.77 -7.73
N LEU A 33 -1.47 -5.93 -7.71
CA LEU A 33 -0.75 -7.21 -7.68
C LEU A 33 0.13 -7.39 -8.93
N ALA A 34 -0.35 -6.99 -10.10
CA ALA A 34 0.43 -7.05 -11.32
C ALA A 34 1.68 -6.16 -11.22
N GLU A 35 1.56 -4.97 -10.63
CA GLU A 35 2.70 -4.09 -10.40
C GLU A 35 3.71 -4.69 -9.43
N LEU A 36 3.24 -5.37 -8.37
CA LEU A 36 4.11 -6.05 -7.42
C LEU A 36 4.88 -7.18 -8.09
N ARG A 37 4.20 -8.02 -8.87
CA ARG A 37 4.84 -9.15 -9.57
C ARG A 37 5.85 -8.70 -10.60
N ALA A 38 5.60 -7.56 -11.23
CA ALA A 38 6.54 -6.95 -12.17
C ALA A 38 7.65 -6.16 -11.46
N GLN A 39 7.56 -6.01 -10.13
CA GLN A 39 8.52 -5.29 -9.29
C GLN A 39 8.74 -3.85 -9.78
N ARG A 40 7.65 -3.16 -10.16
CA ARG A 40 7.70 -1.81 -10.72
C ARG A 40 7.66 -0.71 -9.66
N CYS A 41 7.38 -1.03 -8.41
CA CYS A 41 7.33 -0.06 -7.33
C CYS A 41 8.16 -0.50 -6.13
N ASP A 42 8.56 0.45 -5.31
CA ASP A 42 9.28 0.21 -4.06
C ASP A 42 8.33 0.09 -2.87
N CYS A 43 7.19 0.74 -2.97
CA CYS A 43 6.13 0.70 -1.95
C CYS A 43 4.77 0.78 -2.63
N ILE A 44 3.79 0.09 -2.06
CA ILE A 44 2.42 0.11 -2.55
C ILE A 44 1.48 0.55 -1.43
N VAL A 45 0.51 1.39 -1.77
CA VAL A 45 -0.54 1.86 -0.87
C VAL A 45 -1.85 1.25 -1.32
N THR A 46 -2.52 0.53 -0.42
CA THR A 46 -3.78 -0.16 -0.71
C THR A 46 -4.88 0.29 0.24
N PRO A 47 -6.12 0.44 -0.26
CA PRO A 47 -7.26 0.64 0.63
C PRO A 47 -7.55 -0.65 1.40
N GLU A 48 -8.15 -0.52 2.57
CA GLU A 48 -8.70 -1.66 3.28
C GLU A 48 -9.88 -2.21 2.48
N THR A 49 -9.85 -3.51 2.19
CA THR A 49 -10.96 -4.17 1.54
C THR A 49 -11.84 -4.81 2.60
N ILE A 50 -13.06 -4.28 2.73
CA ILE A 50 -14.08 -4.83 3.61
C ILE A 50 -15.15 -5.43 2.70
N GLY A 51 -15.31 -6.74 2.72
CA GLY A 51 -16.42 -7.36 2.01
C GLY A 51 -16.06 -8.66 1.33
N GLU A 52 -17.07 -9.51 1.26
CA GLU A 52 -16.98 -10.89 0.77
C GLU A 52 -16.91 -10.99 -0.76
N ALA A 53 -17.11 -9.88 -1.46
CA ALA A 53 -17.21 -9.88 -2.91
C ALA A 53 -15.88 -9.74 -3.65
N ALA A 54 -14.80 -9.44 -2.92
CA ALA A 54 -13.50 -9.25 -3.56
C ALA A 54 -12.72 -10.56 -3.58
N SER A 55 -12.40 -11.03 -4.76
CA SER A 55 -11.50 -12.18 -4.93
C SER A 55 -10.07 -11.88 -4.48
N VAL A 56 -9.74 -10.59 -4.32
CA VAL A 56 -8.42 -10.12 -3.87
C VAL A 56 -8.62 -9.16 -2.73
N SER A 57 -7.90 -9.35 -1.63
CA SER A 57 -7.96 -8.49 -0.45
C SER A 57 -6.68 -7.69 -0.27
N CYS A 58 -6.72 -6.67 0.61
CA CYS A 58 -5.52 -5.93 0.99
C CYS A 58 -4.48 -6.83 1.67
N LEU A 59 -4.91 -7.92 2.30
CA LEU A 59 -4.00 -8.91 2.89
C LEU A 59 -3.20 -9.65 1.81
N ASP A 60 -3.83 -9.95 0.66
CA ASP A 60 -3.13 -10.54 -0.48
C ASP A 60 -2.07 -9.59 -1.02
N VAL A 61 -2.41 -8.29 -1.13
CA VAL A 61 -1.46 -7.27 -1.56
C VAL A 61 -0.28 -7.20 -0.59
N ALA A 62 -0.55 -7.16 0.71
CA ALA A 62 0.51 -7.09 1.73
C ALA A 62 1.42 -8.32 1.68
N ARG A 63 0.83 -9.51 1.56
CA ARG A 63 1.58 -10.77 1.49
C ARG A 63 2.49 -10.83 0.27
N VAL A 64 1.97 -10.48 -0.90
CA VAL A 64 2.74 -10.50 -2.15
C VAL A 64 3.85 -9.44 -2.09
N ALA A 65 3.55 -8.24 -1.59
CA ALA A 65 4.55 -7.18 -1.43
C ALA A 65 5.71 -7.66 -0.55
N ARG A 66 5.41 -8.29 0.58
CA ARG A 66 6.45 -8.83 1.46
C ARG A 66 7.32 -9.86 0.74
N GLY A 67 6.73 -10.72 -0.06
CA GLY A 67 7.46 -11.75 -0.80
C GLY A 67 8.46 -11.17 -1.79
N TYR A 68 8.20 -9.98 -2.30
CA TYR A 68 9.09 -9.28 -3.23
C TYR A 68 9.98 -8.23 -2.55
N GLY A 69 9.90 -8.07 -1.25
CA GLY A 69 10.64 -7.04 -0.53
C GLY A 69 10.15 -5.62 -0.83
N ILE A 70 8.88 -5.47 -1.14
CA ILE A 70 8.24 -4.19 -1.43
C ILE A 70 7.45 -3.75 -0.19
N GLY A 71 7.59 -2.47 0.20
CA GLY A 71 6.84 -1.92 1.33
C GLY A 71 5.34 -1.86 1.03
N CYS A 72 4.50 -2.03 2.05
CA CYS A 72 3.04 -1.96 1.90
C CYS A 72 2.45 -1.07 2.98
N VAL A 73 1.57 -0.16 2.56
CA VAL A 73 0.77 0.69 3.46
C VAL A 73 -0.69 0.38 3.23
N ILE A 74 -1.41 0.05 4.31
CA ILE A 74 -2.86 -0.18 4.27
C ILE A 74 -3.55 1.03 4.86
N VAL A 75 -4.41 1.68 4.08
CA VAL A 75 -5.23 2.80 4.55
C VAL A 75 -6.52 2.22 5.12
N THR A 76 -6.71 2.39 6.43
CA THR A 76 -7.83 1.82 7.16
C THR A 76 -8.35 2.76 8.23
N GLU A 77 -9.67 2.83 8.40
CA GLU A 77 -10.31 3.62 9.46
C GLU A 77 -10.27 2.91 10.82
N HIS A 78 -10.07 1.60 10.82
CA HIS A 78 -10.18 0.77 12.01
C HIS A 78 -8.81 0.36 12.60
N GLY A 79 -7.73 0.77 11.95
CA GLY A 79 -6.42 0.30 12.32
C GLY A 79 -6.19 -1.16 11.88
N CYS A 80 -4.97 -1.61 11.99
CA CYS A 80 -4.64 -3.00 11.71
C CYS A 80 -3.40 -3.42 12.50
N ASP A 81 -3.18 -4.73 12.59
CA ASP A 81 -2.05 -5.29 13.34
C ASP A 81 -0.78 -5.41 12.51
N GLY A 82 -0.67 -4.68 11.40
CA GLY A 82 0.48 -4.73 10.53
C GLY A 82 0.68 -6.08 9.85
N PRO A 83 -0.36 -6.65 9.20
CA PRO A 83 -0.26 -7.98 8.61
C PRO A 83 0.85 -8.03 7.57
N HIS A 84 1.64 -9.10 7.59
CA HIS A 84 2.77 -9.30 6.68
C HIS A 84 3.76 -8.13 6.65
N GLY A 85 3.92 -7.42 7.79
CA GLY A 85 4.82 -6.29 7.88
C GLY A 85 4.29 -4.99 7.25
N ALA A 86 3.02 -4.94 6.87
CA ALA A 86 2.42 -3.73 6.33
C ALA A 86 2.29 -2.65 7.41
N SER A 87 2.45 -1.39 7.00
CA SER A 87 2.16 -0.23 7.84
C SER A 87 0.69 0.15 7.67
N CYS A 88 0.04 0.54 8.76
CA CYS A 88 -1.36 0.95 8.72
C CYS A 88 -1.46 2.46 8.88
N MET A 89 -2.33 3.09 8.10
CA MET A 89 -2.51 4.54 8.07
C MET A 89 -3.99 4.87 8.10
N LEU A 90 -4.36 5.86 8.91
CA LEU A 90 -5.72 6.40 8.86
C LEU A 90 -5.92 7.21 7.58
N PRO A 91 -7.15 7.25 7.01
CA PRO A 91 -7.44 8.14 5.91
C PRO A 91 -7.10 9.58 6.26
N GLY A 92 -6.35 10.26 5.39
CA GLY A 92 -5.86 11.61 5.67
C GLY A 92 -4.66 11.68 6.60
N GLY A 93 -4.09 10.54 7.00
CA GLY A 93 -2.90 10.50 7.86
C GLY A 93 -1.62 10.87 7.13
N ASP A 94 -0.50 10.75 7.84
CA ASP A 94 0.83 11.07 7.31
C ASP A 94 1.33 9.96 6.39
N LEU A 95 1.22 10.18 5.09
CA LEU A 95 1.67 9.22 4.09
C LEU A 95 3.18 8.99 4.15
N ALA A 96 3.96 10.06 4.29
CA ALA A 96 5.42 9.96 4.32
C ALA A 96 5.91 9.11 5.49
N ALA A 97 5.37 9.33 6.68
CA ALA A 97 5.72 8.54 7.85
C ALA A 97 5.29 7.07 7.70
N SER A 98 4.12 6.82 7.12
CA SER A 98 3.61 5.47 6.90
C SER A 98 4.46 4.70 5.88
N VAL A 99 4.86 5.37 4.80
CA VAL A 99 5.74 4.79 3.78
C VAL A 99 7.11 4.48 4.39
N GLU A 100 7.67 5.39 5.20
CA GLU A 100 8.95 5.16 5.87
C GLU A 100 8.91 3.91 6.75
N ARG A 101 7.86 3.74 7.57
CA ARG A 101 7.68 2.54 8.38
C ARG A 101 7.58 1.27 7.53
N ALA A 102 6.84 1.34 6.42
CA ALA A 102 6.69 0.21 5.51
C ALA A 102 8.00 -0.17 4.85
N MET A 103 8.82 0.81 4.48
CA MET A 103 10.11 0.57 3.85
C MET A 103 11.11 -0.06 4.84
N VAL A 104 11.05 0.32 6.11
CA VAL A 104 11.87 -0.31 7.17
C VAL A 104 11.41 -1.76 7.40
N ALA A 105 10.11 -2.00 7.46
CA ALA A 105 9.55 -3.32 7.75
C ALA A 105 9.73 -4.33 6.61
N ARG A 106 9.85 -3.88 5.37
CA ARG A 106 9.94 -4.76 4.19
C ARG A 106 11.14 -5.72 4.21
N GLY A 107 12.19 -5.34 4.92
CA GLY A 107 13.43 -6.13 5.00
C GLY A 107 13.51 -7.07 6.20
N ARG A 108 12.40 -7.21 6.94
CA ARG A 108 12.39 -8.01 8.18
C ARG A 108 11.63 -9.31 8.06
#